data_d421cbf882bc5712ce6017f77d7c1f04
#
_entry.id   d421cbf882bc5712ce6017f77d7c1f04
#
_cell.length_a   1.000
_cell.length_b   1.000
_cell.length_c   1.000
_cell.angle_alpha   90.00
_cell.angle_beta   90.00
_cell.angle_gamma   90.00
#
_symmetry.space_group_name_H-M   'P 1'
#
loop_
_entity.id
_entity.type
_entity.pdbx_description
1 polymer ?
#
loop_
_entity_poly.entity_id
_entity_poly.type
_entity_poly.pdbx_seq_one_letter_code
_entity_poly.pdbx_strand_id
1 'polypeptide(L)'
;MVKTYREVLQDIRPGEIWECIESDSIIRTIRYYEDEAIEMECTPSSQSGIFYVDIDKKFKLKKEEVEFEDAIKALKEGKTIESCVTASLYKIKRRCMDDTILTSKQNSPSWLDLDCNFKTKEVLGKWCIYEEGEI
;
A
#
# COMPACT_ATOMS: atom_id res chain seq x y z
N MET A 1 -5.73 -5.16 0.37
CA MET A 1 -6.15 -6.41 -0.26
C MET A 1 -4.96 -7.35 -0.40
N VAL A 2 -5.11 -8.59 0.01
CA VAL A 2 -4.07 -9.62 -0.05
C VAL A 2 -4.52 -10.70 -1.04
N LYS A 3 -3.59 -11.11 -1.92
CA LYS A 3 -3.86 -12.15 -2.91
C LYS A 3 -2.78 -13.22 -2.86
N THR A 4 -3.14 -14.46 -3.22
CA THR A 4 -2.15 -15.52 -3.38
C THR A 4 -1.34 -15.28 -4.66
N TYR A 5 -0.20 -15.98 -4.78
CA TYR A 5 0.64 -15.93 -5.98
C TYR A 5 -0.17 -16.17 -7.25
N ARG A 6 -1.02 -17.20 -7.23
CA ARG A 6 -1.86 -17.55 -8.37
C ARG A 6 -2.84 -16.45 -8.74
N GLU A 7 -3.48 -15.86 -7.74
CA GLU A 7 -4.43 -14.76 -7.95
C GLU A 7 -3.75 -13.52 -8.49
N VAL A 8 -2.53 -13.22 -8.02
CA VAL A 8 -1.75 -12.10 -8.56
C VAL A 8 -1.47 -12.28 -10.03
N LEU A 9 -1.01 -13.47 -10.44
CA LEU A 9 -0.70 -13.73 -11.85
C LEU A 9 -1.92 -13.66 -12.75
N GLN A 10 -3.10 -14.00 -12.23
CA GLN A 10 -4.35 -13.93 -13.00
C GLN A 10 -4.86 -12.51 -13.16
N ASP A 11 -4.68 -11.66 -12.16
CA ASP A 11 -5.33 -10.36 -12.07
C ASP A 11 -4.40 -9.15 -12.17
N ILE A 12 -3.08 -9.36 -12.21
CA ILE A 12 -2.12 -8.26 -12.23
C ILE A 12 -2.31 -7.38 -13.46
N ARG A 13 -2.23 -6.07 -13.25
CA ARG A 13 -2.37 -5.06 -14.31
C ARG A 13 -1.05 -4.36 -14.58
N PRO A 14 -0.85 -3.82 -15.81
CA PRO A 14 0.36 -3.06 -16.10
C PRO A 14 0.62 -1.94 -15.09
N GLY A 15 1.88 -1.82 -14.68
CA GLY A 15 2.31 -0.82 -13.71
C GLY A 15 2.20 -1.26 -12.26
N GLU A 16 1.53 -2.36 -11.97
CA GLU A 16 1.41 -2.85 -10.59
C GLU A 16 2.66 -3.58 -10.14
N ILE A 17 2.95 -3.44 -8.84
CA ILE A 17 4.02 -4.17 -8.15
C ILE A 17 3.38 -4.84 -6.94
N TRP A 18 3.51 -6.14 -6.83
CA TRP A 18 3.01 -6.91 -5.70
C TRP A 18 4.17 -7.43 -4.87
N GLU A 19 4.13 -7.23 -3.56
CA GLU A 19 5.17 -7.66 -2.63
C GLU A 19 4.68 -8.83 -1.78
N CYS A 20 5.54 -9.86 -1.62
CA CYS A 20 5.24 -10.97 -0.73
C CYS A 20 5.28 -10.51 0.72
N ILE A 21 4.23 -10.83 1.49
CA ILE A 21 4.15 -10.48 2.91
C ILE A 21 4.76 -11.55 3.81
N GLU A 22 5.19 -12.68 3.24
CA GLU A 22 5.77 -13.78 3.99
C GLU A 22 7.29 -13.80 3.81
N SER A 23 8.03 -13.85 4.92
CA SER A 23 9.48 -13.71 4.93
C SER A 23 10.23 -14.90 4.34
N ASP A 24 9.61 -16.05 4.28
CA ASP A 24 10.23 -17.30 3.80
C ASP A 24 10.00 -17.59 2.33
N SER A 25 9.38 -16.68 1.61
CA SER A 25 9.10 -16.85 0.19
C SER A 25 10.35 -16.64 -0.67
N ILE A 26 10.50 -17.48 -1.69
CA ILE A 26 11.58 -17.32 -2.69
C ILE A 26 11.27 -16.11 -3.57
N ILE A 27 10.03 -15.95 -4.03
CA ILE A 27 9.63 -14.79 -4.81
C ILE A 27 9.24 -13.66 -3.87
N ARG A 28 9.93 -12.52 -3.99
CA ARG A 28 9.72 -11.35 -3.13
C ARG A 28 8.79 -10.33 -3.76
N THR A 29 8.92 -10.09 -5.07
CA THR A 29 8.07 -9.14 -5.79
C THR A 29 7.65 -9.69 -7.13
N ILE A 30 6.46 -9.27 -7.58
CA ILE A 30 5.96 -9.53 -8.93
C ILE A 30 5.61 -8.18 -9.53
N ARG A 31 6.23 -7.84 -10.66
CA ARG A 31 6.02 -6.56 -11.33
C ARG A 31 5.52 -6.79 -12.75
N TYR A 32 4.52 -6.03 -13.16
CA TYR A 32 4.03 -6.03 -14.53
C TYR A 32 4.39 -4.69 -15.18
N TYR A 33 5.32 -4.74 -16.13
CA TYR A 33 5.72 -3.55 -16.88
C TYR A 33 4.67 -3.17 -17.91
N GLU A 34 4.64 -1.89 -18.29
CA GLU A 34 3.69 -1.38 -19.28
C GLU A 34 3.88 -2.00 -20.67
N ASP A 35 5.06 -2.56 -20.96
CA ASP A 35 5.36 -3.26 -22.19
C ASP A 35 4.94 -4.74 -22.19
N GLU A 36 4.07 -5.12 -21.27
CA GLU A 36 3.50 -6.47 -21.13
C GLU A 36 4.50 -7.52 -20.61
N ALA A 37 5.64 -7.11 -20.06
CA ALA A 37 6.59 -8.05 -19.44
C ALA A 37 6.30 -8.21 -17.95
N ILE A 38 6.33 -9.45 -17.46
CA ILE A 38 6.21 -9.76 -16.04
C ILE A 38 7.59 -10.14 -15.52
N GLU A 39 8.03 -9.46 -14.47
CA GLU A 39 9.30 -9.74 -13.79
C GLU A 39 9.06 -10.20 -12.37
N MET A 40 9.76 -11.24 -11.96
CA MET A 40 9.74 -11.74 -10.59
C MET A 40 11.10 -11.54 -9.96
N GLU A 41 11.15 -10.81 -8.86
CA GLU A 41 12.36 -10.64 -8.08
C GLU A 41 12.43 -11.71 -7.01
N CYS A 42 13.54 -12.46 -7.00
CA CYS A 42 13.74 -13.58 -6.08
C CYS A 42 14.72 -13.21 -4.98
N THR A 43 14.72 -14.02 -3.90
CA THR A 43 15.71 -13.84 -2.83
C THR A 43 17.12 -14.15 -3.38
N PRO A 44 18.15 -13.41 -2.89
CA PRO A 44 19.52 -13.61 -3.39
C PRO A 44 20.09 -15.01 -3.15
N SER A 45 19.53 -15.76 -2.21
CA SER A 45 20.00 -17.12 -1.87
C SER A 45 19.55 -18.18 -2.87
N SER A 46 18.61 -17.88 -3.77
CA SER A 46 18.14 -18.87 -4.73
C SER A 46 19.07 -18.91 -5.95
N GLN A 47 20.03 -19.83 -5.89
CA GLN A 47 21.06 -19.95 -6.96
C GLN A 47 20.78 -21.10 -7.94
N SER A 48 19.76 -21.90 -7.72
CA SER A 48 19.41 -22.98 -8.62
C SER A 48 18.49 -22.49 -9.73
N GLY A 49 18.61 -23.06 -10.92
CA GLY A 49 17.75 -22.71 -12.05
C GLY A 49 16.32 -23.25 -11.95
N ILE A 50 15.99 -23.97 -10.91
CA ILE A 50 14.64 -24.53 -10.70
C ILE A 50 14.08 -23.99 -9.38
N PHE A 51 12.95 -23.30 -9.46
CA PHE A 51 12.27 -22.78 -8.30
C PHE A 51 10.96 -23.52 -8.07
N TYR A 52 10.72 -23.89 -6.84
CA TYR A 52 9.37 -24.32 -6.43
C TYR A 52 8.67 -23.09 -5.87
N VAL A 53 7.62 -22.65 -6.53
CA VAL A 53 6.84 -21.52 -6.07
C VAL A 53 5.66 -22.05 -5.28
N ASP A 54 5.56 -21.61 -4.05
CA ASP A 54 4.41 -21.93 -3.21
C ASP A 54 3.24 -21.02 -3.63
N ILE A 55 2.25 -21.61 -4.28
CA ILE A 55 1.10 -20.89 -4.80
C ILE A 55 0.21 -20.31 -3.70
N ASP A 56 0.40 -20.74 -2.46
CA ASP A 56 -0.36 -20.25 -1.31
C ASP A 56 0.29 -19.03 -0.65
N LYS A 57 1.50 -18.65 -1.05
CA LYS A 57 2.16 -17.45 -0.54
C LYS A 57 1.34 -16.22 -0.91
N LYS A 58 1.26 -15.28 0.03
CA LYS A 58 0.41 -14.12 -0.09
C LYS A 58 1.20 -12.86 -0.43
N PHE A 59 0.59 -12.02 -1.24
CA PHE A 59 1.17 -10.78 -1.74
C PHE A 59 0.21 -9.62 -1.51
N LYS A 60 0.76 -8.43 -1.34
CA LYS A 60 -0.02 -7.19 -1.27
C LYS A 60 0.43 -6.23 -2.35
N LEU A 61 -0.49 -5.41 -2.83
CA LEU A 61 -0.19 -4.38 -3.82
C LEU A 61 0.68 -3.29 -3.18
N LYS A 62 1.83 -3.00 -3.80
CA LYS A 62 2.68 -1.90 -3.39
C LYS A 62 2.12 -0.62 -3.98
N LYS A 63 1.77 0.33 -3.12
CA LYS A 63 1.29 1.64 -3.55
C LYS A 63 2.47 2.54 -3.92
N GLU A 64 2.26 3.39 -4.92
CA GLU A 64 3.21 4.44 -5.24
C GLU A 64 3.30 5.43 -4.08
N GLU A 65 4.51 5.79 -3.69
CA GLU A 65 4.75 6.77 -2.65
C GLU A 65 4.74 8.18 -3.23
N VAL A 66 4.02 9.10 -2.57
CA VAL A 66 3.90 10.49 -3.00
C VAL A 66 4.34 11.43 -1.89
N GLU A 67 4.56 12.70 -2.23
CA GLU A 67 4.88 13.73 -1.25
C GLU A 67 3.62 14.14 -0.48
N PHE A 68 3.83 14.81 0.67
CA PHE A 68 2.73 15.27 1.52
C PHE A 68 1.72 16.15 0.78
N GLU A 69 2.17 17.03 -0.11
CA GLU A 69 1.29 17.90 -0.88
C GLU A 69 0.28 17.12 -1.71
N ASP A 70 0.74 16.08 -2.39
CA ASP A 70 -0.14 15.21 -3.20
C ASP A 70 -1.09 14.40 -2.32
N ALA A 71 -0.61 13.95 -1.16
CA ALA A 71 -1.43 13.22 -0.20
C ALA A 71 -2.55 14.10 0.34
N ILE A 72 -2.26 15.34 0.71
CA ILE A 72 -3.27 16.28 1.22
C ILE A 72 -4.31 16.60 0.15
N LYS A 73 -3.88 16.74 -1.11
CA LYS A 73 -4.80 16.94 -2.22
C LYS A 73 -5.78 15.76 -2.35
N ALA A 74 -5.26 14.54 -2.27
CA ALA A 74 -6.07 13.34 -2.29
C ALA A 74 -7.03 13.26 -1.09
N LEU A 75 -6.55 13.64 0.10
CA LEU A 75 -7.36 13.70 1.31
C LEU A 75 -8.56 14.63 1.14
N LYS A 76 -8.34 15.81 0.55
CA LYS A 76 -9.41 16.77 0.26
C LYS A 76 -10.42 16.24 -0.76
N GLU A 77 -10.01 15.34 -1.63
CA GLU A 77 -10.87 14.66 -2.58
C GLU A 77 -11.69 13.52 -1.97
N GLY A 78 -11.48 13.23 -0.70
CA GLY A 78 -12.20 12.18 0.01
C GLY A 78 -11.50 10.83 0.05
N LYS A 79 -10.24 10.77 -0.38
CA LYS A 79 -9.43 9.55 -0.34
C LYS A 79 -8.78 9.36 1.03
N THR A 80 -8.39 8.13 1.32
CA THR A 80 -7.63 7.83 2.53
C THR A 80 -6.15 7.87 2.23
N ILE A 81 -5.36 8.48 3.11
CA ILE A 81 -3.90 8.56 2.96
C ILE A 81 -3.24 7.86 4.14
N GLU A 82 -2.04 7.31 3.89
CA GLU A 82 -1.23 6.64 4.90
C GLU A 82 0.17 7.21 4.93
N SER A 83 0.66 7.55 6.13
CA SER A 83 2.06 7.94 6.29
C SER A 83 2.96 6.72 6.20
N CYS A 84 3.95 6.76 5.31
CA CYS A 84 4.97 5.70 5.21
C CYS A 84 5.92 5.72 6.42
N VAL A 85 5.95 6.81 7.18
CA VAL A 85 6.82 6.95 8.36
C VAL A 85 6.19 6.35 9.60
N THR A 86 4.90 6.63 9.85
CA THR A 86 4.20 6.21 11.07
C THR A 86 3.19 5.11 10.84
N ALA A 87 2.86 4.81 9.58
CA ALA A 87 1.78 3.91 9.19
C ALA A 87 0.39 4.34 9.69
N SER A 88 0.25 5.60 10.08
CA SER A 88 -1.04 6.15 10.47
C SER A 88 -1.88 6.48 9.25
N LEU A 89 -3.16 6.18 9.33
CA LEU A 89 -4.13 6.45 8.28
C LEU A 89 -4.90 7.73 8.59
N TYR A 90 -5.29 8.46 7.56
CA TYR A 90 -6.07 9.69 7.68
C TYR A 90 -7.15 9.74 6.61
N LYS A 91 -8.36 10.16 7.00
CA LYS A 91 -9.46 10.39 6.09
C LYS A 91 -10.31 11.56 6.59
N ILE A 92 -11.09 12.16 5.70
CA ILE A 92 -12.02 13.23 6.08
C ILE A 92 -13.39 12.63 6.30
N LYS A 93 -14.00 12.95 7.44
CA LYS A 93 -15.41 12.72 7.70
C LYS A 93 -16.13 14.03 7.50
N ARG A 94 -16.99 14.08 6.48
CA ARG A 94 -17.78 15.27 6.19
C ARG A 94 -18.99 15.33 7.12
N ARG A 95 -19.17 16.49 7.75
CA ARG A 95 -20.31 16.81 8.60
C ARG A 95 -21.06 18.01 8.02
N CYS A 96 -22.29 18.21 8.45
CA CYS A 96 -23.14 19.27 7.91
C CYS A 96 -22.56 20.68 8.06
N MET A 97 -21.73 20.92 9.07
CA MET A 97 -21.21 22.25 9.41
C MET A 97 -19.71 22.39 9.17
N ASP A 98 -18.96 21.31 9.23
CA ASP A 98 -17.50 21.32 8.98
C ASP A 98 -17.00 19.92 8.67
N ASP A 99 -15.76 19.86 8.14
CA ASP A 99 -15.10 18.60 7.85
C ASP A 99 -14.12 18.27 8.98
N THR A 100 -14.15 17.03 9.44
CA THR A 100 -13.25 16.53 10.47
C THR A 100 -12.29 15.50 9.88
N ILE A 101 -10.99 15.64 10.20
CA ILE A 101 -9.99 14.65 9.83
C ILE A 101 -9.98 13.56 10.90
N LEU A 102 -10.16 12.32 10.47
CA LEU A 102 -10.04 11.15 11.33
C LEU A 102 -8.69 10.48 11.11
N THR A 103 -8.13 9.95 12.18
CA THR A 103 -6.87 9.20 12.12
C THR A 103 -7.03 7.82 12.73
N SER A 104 -6.29 6.86 12.21
CA SER A 104 -6.22 5.50 12.75
C SER A 104 -4.78 5.01 12.68
N LYS A 105 -4.34 4.34 13.74
CA LYS A 105 -3.02 3.70 13.74
C LYS A 105 -3.10 2.35 13.06
N GLN A 106 -1.95 1.90 12.53
CA GLN A 106 -1.83 0.58 11.94
C GLN A 106 -2.35 -0.51 12.90
N ASN A 107 -3.12 -1.45 12.35
CA ASN A 107 -3.72 -2.57 13.09
C ASN A 107 -4.77 -2.18 14.15
N SER A 108 -5.22 -0.93 14.13
CA SER A 108 -6.32 -0.49 14.99
C SER A 108 -7.60 -0.33 14.16
N PRO A 109 -8.72 -0.95 14.55
CA PRO A 109 -9.99 -0.77 13.85
C PRO A 109 -10.66 0.57 14.18
N SER A 110 -10.15 1.31 15.15
CA SER A 110 -10.78 2.53 15.63
C SER A 110 -10.28 3.76 14.87
N TRP A 111 -11.22 4.61 14.48
CA TRP A 111 -10.93 5.92 13.91
C TRP A 111 -11.22 6.98 14.96
N LEU A 112 -10.24 7.85 15.19
CA LEU A 112 -10.32 8.91 16.18
C LEU A 112 -10.21 10.28 15.50
N ASP A 113 -10.84 11.30 16.09
CA ASP A 113 -10.67 12.67 15.62
C ASP A 113 -9.19 13.08 15.76
N LEU A 114 -8.67 13.77 14.75
CA LEU A 114 -7.30 14.31 14.80
C LEU A 114 -7.33 15.60 15.62
N ASP A 115 -6.81 15.53 16.85
CA ASP A 115 -6.81 16.65 17.79
C ASP A 115 -5.66 17.63 17.56
N CYS A 116 -4.66 17.25 16.78
CA CYS A 116 -3.48 18.07 16.54
C CYS A 116 -3.05 17.98 15.07
N ASN A 117 -2.10 18.81 14.69
CA ASN A 117 -1.54 18.80 13.35
C ASN A 117 -0.75 17.52 13.09
N PHE A 118 -0.50 17.24 11.81
CA PHE A 118 0.38 16.15 11.39
C PHE A 118 1.77 16.36 11.99
N LYS A 119 2.44 15.25 12.32
CA LYS A 119 3.81 15.31 12.85
C LYS A 119 4.76 15.78 11.77
N THR A 120 5.79 16.54 12.15
CA THR A 120 6.80 17.05 11.22
C THR A 120 7.42 15.92 10.38
N LYS A 121 7.75 14.78 11.01
CA LYS A 121 8.33 13.65 10.29
C LYS A 121 7.37 13.06 9.25
N GLU A 122 6.07 13.16 9.47
CA GLU A 122 5.08 12.74 8.50
C GLU A 122 5.01 13.70 7.32
N VAL A 123 5.01 15.01 7.60
CA VAL A 123 4.96 16.04 6.54
C VAL A 123 6.18 15.94 5.62
N LEU A 124 7.35 15.65 6.18
CA LEU A 124 8.60 15.52 5.41
C LEU A 124 8.80 14.15 4.79
N GLY A 125 7.99 13.16 5.16
CA GLY A 125 8.09 11.80 4.66
C GLY A 125 7.21 11.53 3.46
N LYS A 126 7.19 10.28 3.03
CA LYS A 126 6.37 9.81 1.92
C LYS A 126 5.01 9.32 2.38
N TRP A 127 4.06 9.29 1.47
CA TRP A 127 2.67 8.93 1.71
C TRP A 127 2.14 7.99 0.64
N CYS A 128 1.19 7.17 1.02
CA CYS A 128 0.44 6.32 0.08
C CYS A 128 -1.02 6.77 0.05
N ILE A 129 -1.64 6.66 -1.13
CA ILE A 129 -3.04 7.07 -1.34
C ILE A 129 -3.86 5.82 -1.62
N TYR A 130 -5.01 5.71 -0.92
CA TYR A 130 -5.94 4.61 -1.11
C TYR A 130 -7.25 5.15 -1.67
N GLU A 131 -7.75 4.51 -2.72
CA GLU A 131 -9.05 4.82 -3.26
C GLU A 131 -10.16 4.35 -2.31
N GLU A 132 -11.34 4.91 -2.44
CA GLU A 132 -12.49 4.52 -1.62
C GLU A 132 -12.75 3.01 -1.79
N GLY A 133 -12.90 2.30 -0.66
CA GLY A 133 -13.16 0.87 -0.65
C GLY A 133 -11.93 -0.03 -0.68
N GLU A 134 -10.71 0.52 -0.75
CA GLU A 134 -9.48 -0.26 -0.72
C GLU A 134 -9.02 -0.67 0.69
N ILE A 135 -9.61 -0.06 1.71
CA ILE A 135 -9.24 -0.34 3.10
C ILE A 135 -10.40 -0.99 3.85
#